data_40f41b221f42b074d24ea8dce4599030
#
_entry.id   40f41b221f42b074d24ea8dce4599030
#
_cell.length_a   1.000
_cell.length_b   1.000
_cell.length_c   1.000
_cell.angle_alpha   90.00
_cell.angle_beta   90.00
_cell.angle_gamma   90.00
#
_symmetry.space_group_name_H-M   'P 1'
#
loop_
_entity.id
_entity.type
_entity.pdbx_description
1 polymer ?
#
loop_
_entity_poly.entity_id
_entity_poly.type
_entity_poly.pdbx_seq_one_letter_code
_entity_poly.pdbx_strand_id
1 'polypeptide(L)'
;MNQQNIRLQLNQLIESASGPKIRFAFAGVMNTLFSYLVFVLLYRLFDSYISASVISYLAGMIMSFFLNRNFVFRATAQRGQLPGFILVNLTALGGSVAVLHVLVQQLFLPVYFAQIIATGVSMIINFWGYRMIFTRQMSLRSKWRTWKKCDKQIDGVLVIKLLIILSVLVVTVLNVRESMLENVAHDALPYMDHYLSKFTSEGRWINFLLFGGLRDVPQVIAVWLCTAFVGVFGYQVAAGMKQPPWLAFCFCLAMVNIPYFTMLFKWPMTLLPGTLLLAVFACVKDKYSRPVLLSAAGVLFFASYPAFYFLMPLLFIHQLSQESYPRLVRFLLLWILGYVLGYLVAQGSVYFYTLLAHGEPQWIEFARWRKSTPTTDLSSLLANVVKSAGNFERNALYLANLSPLFFIPVALVFARALFRQTKYTLIVLLVIFSLYASVIALGVKVPLRSGVTLPAGLLMMTLIVSHPWERLGLILLLFIPFSWQMHTYNQGYNGKRILVAEMLEAHDPQGYLKQPARFNRIVLTLDEAGSSQYFYELTHSKAFKNISYLRSHYIQPYLYQFGWRKADIVVNKVRLDMIRGEADVRIKGETLCLSIK
;
A
#
# COMPACT_ATOMS: atom_id res chain seq x y z
N MET A 1 -15.94 47.30 21.11
CA MET A 1 -15.18 46.68 20.02
C MET A 1 -15.46 45.16 20.06
N ASN A 2 -16.07 44.63 19.02
CA ASN A 2 -16.67 43.30 19.02
C ASN A 2 -15.54 42.20 18.93
N GLN A 3 -15.56 41.20 19.82
CA GLN A 3 -14.56 40.10 19.86
C GLN A 3 -14.37 39.41 18.49
N GLN A 4 -15.38 39.44 17.63
CA GLN A 4 -15.28 38.92 16.26
C GLN A 4 -14.35 39.75 15.36
N ASN A 5 -14.34 41.09 15.51
CA ASN A 5 -13.44 41.95 14.75
C ASN A 5 -11.98 41.83 15.18
N ILE A 6 -11.72 41.59 16.48
CA ILE A 6 -10.36 41.35 16.98
C ILE A 6 -9.85 40.00 16.50
N ARG A 7 -10.68 38.94 16.48
CA ARG A 7 -10.30 37.63 15.90
C ARG A 7 -10.06 37.69 14.40
N LEU A 8 -10.85 38.43 13.65
CA LEU A 8 -10.65 38.64 12.21
C LEU A 8 -9.36 39.42 11.92
N GLN A 9 -9.07 40.47 12.67
CA GLN A 9 -7.82 41.23 12.54
C GLN A 9 -6.61 40.43 12.98
N LEU A 10 -6.68 39.64 14.06
CA LEU A 10 -5.61 38.71 14.47
C LEU A 10 -5.37 37.61 13.43
N ASN A 11 -6.43 37.03 12.87
CA ASN A 11 -6.28 36.04 11.80
C ASN A 11 -5.68 36.65 10.53
N GLN A 12 -6.07 37.87 10.17
CA GLN A 12 -5.47 38.60 9.03
C GLN A 12 -4.01 38.98 9.27
N LEU A 13 -3.64 39.36 10.49
CA LEU A 13 -2.26 39.65 10.89
C LEU A 13 -1.39 38.37 10.91
N ILE A 14 -1.93 37.26 11.42
CA ILE A 14 -1.24 35.95 11.42
C ILE A 14 -1.10 35.43 9.98
N GLU A 15 -2.13 35.58 9.13
CA GLU A 15 -2.04 35.23 7.71
C GLU A 15 -1.06 36.10 6.93
N SER A 16 -0.96 37.40 7.23
CA SER A 16 -0.08 38.31 6.51
C SER A 16 1.39 38.18 6.90
N ALA A 17 1.71 37.97 8.19
CA ALA A 17 3.08 37.95 8.67
C ALA A 17 3.77 36.59 8.58
N SER A 18 3.04 35.47 8.84
CA SER A 18 3.59 34.11 8.83
C SER A 18 3.26 33.31 7.57
N GLY A 19 2.26 33.72 6.82
CA GLY A 19 1.74 33.00 5.66
C GLY A 19 2.79 32.63 4.59
N PRO A 20 3.69 33.52 4.15
CA PRO A 20 4.70 33.18 3.15
C PRO A 20 5.75 32.20 3.64
N LYS A 21 6.17 32.29 4.91
CA LYS A 21 7.18 31.41 5.50
C LYS A 21 6.66 29.98 5.66
N ILE A 22 5.44 29.84 6.17
CA ILE A 22 4.79 28.54 6.33
C ILE A 22 4.54 27.89 4.96
N ARG A 23 4.04 28.66 3.98
CA ARG A 23 3.86 28.18 2.61
C ARG A 23 5.17 27.78 1.95
N PHE A 24 6.26 28.50 2.23
CA PHE A 24 7.58 28.15 1.72
C PHE A 24 8.10 26.83 2.31
N ALA A 25 7.97 26.63 3.62
CA ALA A 25 8.34 25.37 4.26
C ALA A 25 7.51 24.20 3.70
N PHE A 26 6.20 24.40 3.55
CA PHE A 26 5.32 23.41 2.94
C PHE A 26 5.69 23.09 1.47
N ALA A 27 5.97 24.12 0.66
CA ALA A 27 6.43 23.94 -0.71
C ALA A 27 7.76 23.17 -0.78
N GLY A 28 8.65 23.37 0.19
CA GLY A 28 9.90 22.61 0.32
C GLY A 28 9.63 21.11 0.57
N VAL A 29 8.76 20.78 1.51
CA VAL A 29 8.37 19.38 1.78
C VAL A 29 7.73 18.74 0.55
N MET A 30 6.77 19.42 -0.09
CA MET A 30 6.12 18.93 -1.30
C MET A 30 7.10 18.67 -2.44
N ASN A 31 8.06 19.58 -2.63
CA ASN A 31 9.09 19.44 -3.66
C ASN A 31 10.02 18.25 -3.37
N THR A 32 10.38 18.04 -2.11
CA THR A 32 11.22 16.90 -1.70
C THR A 32 10.50 15.58 -1.95
N LEU A 33 9.23 15.48 -1.54
CA LEU A 33 8.42 14.28 -1.77
C LEU A 33 8.25 13.97 -3.27
N PHE A 34 7.99 15.00 -4.07
CA PHE A 34 7.87 14.87 -5.52
C PHE A 34 9.18 14.41 -6.15
N SER A 35 10.30 15.07 -5.83
CA SER A 35 11.63 14.71 -6.36
C SER A 35 12.00 13.27 -6.00
N TYR A 36 11.70 12.85 -4.76
CA TYR A 36 11.96 11.49 -4.32
C TYR A 36 11.08 10.47 -5.06
N LEU A 37 9.81 10.79 -5.29
CA LEU A 37 8.90 9.97 -6.08
C LEU A 37 9.42 9.78 -7.51
N VAL A 38 9.85 10.88 -8.15
CA VAL A 38 10.44 10.86 -9.50
C VAL A 38 11.75 10.06 -9.51
N PHE A 39 12.58 10.20 -8.49
CA PHE A 39 13.81 9.43 -8.36
C PHE A 39 13.52 7.92 -8.31
N VAL A 40 12.61 7.48 -7.44
CA VAL A 40 12.22 6.07 -7.32
C VAL A 40 11.70 5.52 -8.65
N LEU A 41 10.87 6.32 -9.34
CA LEU A 41 10.35 5.96 -10.65
C LEU A 41 11.47 5.76 -11.68
N LEU A 42 12.35 6.76 -11.82
CA LEU A 42 13.41 6.75 -12.82
C LEU A 42 14.49 5.69 -12.53
N TYR A 43 14.79 5.47 -11.25
CA TYR A 43 15.70 4.40 -10.86
C TYR A 43 15.18 3.01 -11.26
N ARG A 44 13.88 2.78 -11.12
CA ARG A 44 13.24 1.54 -11.58
C ARG A 44 13.19 1.39 -13.11
N LEU A 45 13.11 2.50 -13.84
CA LEU A 45 13.04 2.47 -15.29
C LEU A 45 14.41 2.31 -15.95
N PHE A 46 15.43 2.94 -15.38
CA PHE A 46 16.76 3.04 -16.02
C PHE A 46 17.84 2.22 -15.31
N ASP A 47 17.55 1.69 -14.12
CA ASP A 47 18.49 0.98 -13.23
C ASP A 47 19.82 1.74 -13.01
N SER A 48 19.77 3.06 -13.14
CA SER A 48 20.90 3.98 -12.97
C SER A 48 20.55 5.06 -11.96
N TYR A 49 21.16 4.96 -10.77
CA TYR A 49 20.93 5.95 -9.70
C TYR A 49 21.43 7.35 -10.07
N ILE A 50 22.48 7.45 -10.90
CA ILE A 50 23.02 8.75 -11.34
C ILE A 50 22.00 9.46 -12.24
N SER A 51 21.54 8.78 -13.31
CA SER A 51 20.54 9.34 -14.23
C SER A 51 19.23 9.66 -13.50
N ALA A 52 18.77 8.78 -12.62
CA ALA A 52 17.59 9.00 -11.80
C ALA A 52 17.74 10.22 -10.90
N SER A 53 18.90 10.42 -10.25
CA SER A 53 19.18 11.57 -9.40
C SER A 53 19.17 12.88 -10.18
N VAL A 54 19.86 12.93 -11.31
CA VAL A 54 19.95 14.16 -12.12
C VAL A 54 18.58 14.57 -12.65
N ILE A 55 17.84 13.64 -13.23
CA ILE A 55 16.52 13.95 -13.82
C ILE A 55 15.51 14.29 -12.72
N SER A 56 15.51 13.59 -11.59
CA SER A 56 14.62 13.90 -10.47
C SER A 56 14.91 15.27 -9.84
N TYR A 57 16.20 15.66 -9.77
CA TYR A 57 16.60 17.00 -9.32
C TYR A 57 16.09 18.08 -10.27
N LEU A 58 16.23 17.89 -11.58
CA LEU A 58 15.71 18.83 -12.58
C LEU A 58 14.17 18.94 -12.53
N ALA A 59 13.48 17.82 -12.40
CA ALA A 59 12.03 17.79 -12.22
C ALA A 59 11.60 18.51 -10.93
N GLY A 60 12.32 18.30 -9.83
CA GLY A 60 12.12 19.00 -8.57
C GLY A 60 12.36 20.49 -8.70
N MET A 61 13.39 20.92 -9.45
CA MET A 61 13.66 22.33 -9.68
C MET A 61 12.50 23.02 -10.43
N ILE A 62 11.97 22.38 -11.46
CA ILE A 62 10.79 22.87 -12.21
C ILE A 62 9.58 22.95 -11.27
N MET A 63 9.31 21.91 -10.51
CA MET A 63 8.23 21.87 -9.52
C MET A 63 8.39 23.00 -8.49
N SER A 64 9.60 23.17 -7.94
CA SER A 64 9.94 24.21 -6.97
C SER A 64 9.70 25.61 -7.53
N PHE A 65 10.06 25.87 -8.79
CA PHE A 65 9.80 27.15 -9.45
C PHE A 65 8.32 27.50 -9.46
N PHE A 66 7.47 26.56 -9.91
CA PHE A 66 6.03 26.79 -9.98
C PHE A 66 5.38 26.92 -8.60
N LEU A 67 5.80 26.08 -7.62
CA LEU A 67 5.30 26.15 -6.24
C LEU A 67 5.66 27.50 -5.60
N ASN A 68 6.88 27.95 -5.74
CA ASN A 68 7.30 29.23 -5.17
C ASN A 68 6.59 30.39 -5.85
N ARG A 69 6.54 30.42 -7.18
CA ARG A 69 5.86 31.50 -7.91
C ARG A 69 4.37 31.57 -7.60
N ASN A 70 3.62 30.45 -7.71
CA ASN A 70 2.16 30.45 -7.70
C ASN A 70 1.55 30.30 -6.31
N PHE A 71 2.20 29.51 -5.43
CA PHE A 71 1.65 29.18 -4.12
C PHE A 71 2.27 30.00 -2.99
N VAL A 72 3.60 30.10 -2.95
CA VAL A 72 4.30 30.81 -1.86
C VAL A 72 4.15 32.33 -2.03
N PHE A 73 4.60 32.86 -3.16
CA PHE A 73 4.68 34.30 -3.40
C PHE A 73 3.49 34.86 -4.19
N ARG A 74 2.66 33.99 -4.80
CA ARG A 74 1.50 34.36 -5.60
C ARG A 74 1.83 35.43 -6.67
N ALA A 75 2.99 35.27 -7.31
CA ALA A 75 3.52 36.22 -8.28
C ALA A 75 2.96 35.98 -9.68
N THR A 76 2.76 37.06 -10.43
CA THR A 76 2.43 36.99 -11.86
C THR A 76 3.66 36.54 -12.66
N ALA A 77 3.43 35.83 -13.77
CA ALA A 77 4.51 35.38 -14.63
C ALA A 77 5.20 36.56 -15.31
N GLN A 78 6.52 36.65 -15.14
CA GLN A 78 7.35 37.70 -15.76
C GLN A 78 8.59 37.07 -16.40
N ARG A 79 9.07 37.70 -17.49
CA ARG A 79 10.32 37.28 -18.14
C ARG A 79 11.50 37.49 -17.18
N GLY A 80 12.43 36.53 -17.14
CA GLY A 80 13.62 36.59 -16.27
C GLY A 80 13.43 35.93 -14.89
N GLN A 81 12.24 35.53 -14.50
CA GLN A 81 12.03 34.85 -13.22
C GLN A 81 12.70 33.46 -13.17
N LEU A 82 12.66 32.69 -14.27
CA LEU A 82 13.27 31.36 -14.33
C LEU A 82 14.81 31.42 -14.27
N PRO A 83 15.51 32.24 -15.08
CA PRO A 83 16.97 32.39 -14.92
C PRO A 83 17.39 32.89 -13.54
N GLY A 84 16.66 33.86 -12.98
CA GLY A 84 16.90 34.33 -11.61
C GLY A 84 16.69 33.21 -10.57
N PHE A 85 15.66 32.42 -10.73
CA PHE A 85 15.39 31.27 -9.87
C PHE A 85 16.53 30.23 -9.91
N ILE A 86 17.02 29.89 -11.12
CA ILE A 86 18.16 28.99 -11.30
C ILE A 86 19.41 29.56 -10.62
N LEU A 87 19.70 30.86 -10.81
CA LEU A 87 20.84 31.53 -10.18
C LEU A 87 20.77 31.46 -8.65
N VAL A 88 19.60 31.71 -8.05
CA VAL A 88 19.41 31.60 -6.59
C VAL A 88 19.65 30.17 -6.11
N ASN A 89 19.17 29.15 -6.83
CA ASN A 89 19.44 27.76 -6.46
C ASN A 89 20.96 27.43 -6.52
N LEU A 90 21.64 27.87 -7.56
CA LEU A 90 23.11 27.67 -7.68
C LEU A 90 23.86 28.39 -6.57
N THR A 91 23.46 29.62 -6.23
CA THR A 91 24.03 30.39 -5.12
C THR A 91 23.79 29.71 -3.77
N ALA A 92 22.57 29.19 -3.55
CA ALA A 92 22.24 28.46 -2.33
C ALA A 92 23.02 27.15 -2.21
N LEU A 93 23.20 26.43 -3.32
CA LEU A 93 24.03 25.22 -3.36
C LEU A 93 25.50 25.56 -3.05
N GLY A 94 26.07 26.54 -3.72
CA GLY A 94 27.44 26.99 -3.48
C GLY A 94 27.66 27.44 -2.04
N GLY A 95 26.75 28.24 -1.50
CA GLY A 95 26.79 28.70 -0.11
C GLY A 95 26.67 27.54 0.90
N SER A 96 25.80 26.60 0.63
CA SER A 96 25.63 25.39 1.45
C SER A 96 26.90 24.53 1.48
N VAL A 97 27.51 24.29 0.32
CA VAL A 97 28.78 23.54 0.21
C VAL A 97 29.91 24.25 0.92
N ALA A 98 30.04 25.57 0.74
CA ALA A 98 31.06 26.36 1.41
C ALA A 98 30.93 26.31 2.94
N VAL A 99 29.71 26.50 3.46
CA VAL A 99 29.41 26.39 4.90
C VAL A 99 29.71 24.98 5.41
N LEU A 100 29.28 23.95 4.70
CA LEU A 100 29.58 22.57 5.08
C LEU A 100 31.08 22.31 5.17
N HIS A 101 31.83 22.76 4.18
CA HIS A 101 33.30 22.64 4.16
C HIS A 101 33.95 23.32 5.37
N VAL A 102 33.58 24.56 5.68
CA VAL A 102 34.09 25.30 6.85
C VAL A 102 33.74 24.57 8.16
N LEU A 103 32.48 24.12 8.31
CA LEU A 103 32.03 23.46 9.53
C LEU A 103 32.74 22.12 9.77
N VAL A 104 32.97 21.34 8.70
CA VAL A 104 33.63 20.03 8.82
C VAL A 104 35.13 20.15 8.91
N GLN A 105 35.77 20.96 8.05
CA GLN A 105 37.24 21.02 7.93
C GLN A 105 37.90 21.98 8.91
N GLN A 106 37.24 23.08 9.27
CA GLN A 106 37.83 24.09 10.14
C GLN A 106 37.30 24.03 11.58
N LEU A 107 36.00 23.70 11.76
CA LEU A 107 35.39 23.64 13.07
C LEU A 107 35.24 22.21 13.60
N PHE A 108 35.65 21.19 12.82
CA PHE A 108 35.64 19.76 13.18
C PHE A 108 34.30 19.25 13.67
N LEU A 109 33.17 19.84 13.17
CA LEU A 109 31.85 19.39 13.51
C LEU A 109 31.52 18.05 12.81
N PRO A 110 30.79 17.15 13.47
CA PRO A 110 30.29 15.92 12.83
C PRO A 110 29.53 16.26 11.54
N VAL A 111 29.84 15.55 10.45
CA VAL A 111 29.30 15.80 9.10
C VAL A 111 27.76 15.92 9.08
N TYR A 112 27.06 15.08 9.82
CA TYR A 112 25.60 15.12 9.89
C TYR A 112 25.06 16.41 10.52
N PHE A 113 25.71 16.92 11.58
CA PHE A 113 25.37 18.20 12.21
C PHE A 113 25.68 19.39 11.29
N ALA A 114 26.84 19.36 10.68
CA ALA A 114 27.27 20.38 9.73
C ALA A 114 26.31 20.44 8.52
N GLN A 115 25.80 19.29 8.02
CA GLN A 115 24.85 19.24 6.94
C GLN A 115 23.48 19.86 7.30
N ILE A 116 23.02 19.70 8.53
CA ILE A 116 21.77 20.34 8.99
C ILE A 116 21.92 21.87 8.95
N ILE A 117 23.03 22.41 9.43
CA ILE A 117 23.31 23.85 9.42
C ILE A 117 23.45 24.37 7.97
N ALA A 118 24.18 23.65 7.12
CA ALA A 118 24.35 23.99 5.70
C ALA A 118 23.02 24.03 4.95
N THR A 119 22.14 23.05 5.25
CA THR A 119 20.76 23.02 4.70
C THR A 119 19.93 24.21 5.17
N GLY A 120 20.04 24.59 6.45
CA GLY A 120 19.40 25.79 7.00
C GLY A 120 19.85 27.06 6.27
N VAL A 121 21.13 27.21 6.01
CA VAL A 121 21.69 28.34 5.24
C VAL A 121 21.14 28.36 3.81
N SER A 122 21.12 27.21 3.14
CA SER A 122 20.50 27.07 1.80
C SER A 122 19.05 27.49 1.79
N MET A 123 18.26 27.09 2.80
CA MET A 123 16.86 27.50 2.92
C MET A 123 16.69 29.01 3.09
N ILE A 124 17.56 29.65 3.85
CA ILE A 124 17.56 31.11 4.05
C ILE A 124 17.86 31.82 2.73
N ILE A 125 18.94 31.43 2.04
CA ILE A 125 19.33 32.00 0.74
C ILE A 125 18.17 31.83 -0.27
N ASN A 126 17.58 30.64 -0.37
CA ASN A 126 16.48 30.37 -1.26
C ASN A 126 15.24 31.21 -0.93
N PHE A 127 14.86 31.32 0.35
CA PHE A 127 13.70 32.13 0.74
C PHE A 127 13.85 33.59 0.36
N TRP A 128 14.99 34.21 0.71
CA TRP A 128 15.25 35.63 0.40
C TRP A 128 15.45 35.86 -1.10
N GLY A 129 16.17 34.99 -1.78
CA GLY A 129 16.38 35.06 -3.23
C GLY A 129 15.06 34.93 -3.99
N TYR A 130 14.19 33.98 -3.66
CA TYR A 130 12.88 33.82 -4.30
C TYR A 130 11.98 35.00 -3.97
N ARG A 131 12.01 35.53 -2.74
CA ARG A 131 11.28 36.74 -2.39
C ARG A 131 11.73 37.92 -3.27
N MET A 132 13.02 38.09 -3.51
CA MET A 132 13.53 39.15 -4.40
C MET A 132 13.03 38.98 -5.85
N ILE A 133 13.01 37.77 -6.37
CA ILE A 133 12.61 37.47 -7.75
C ILE A 133 11.09 37.61 -7.93
N PHE A 134 10.30 37.10 -7.00
CA PHE A 134 8.85 37.03 -7.16
C PHE A 134 8.08 38.21 -6.58
N THR A 135 8.65 39.00 -5.63
CA THR A 135 7.96 40.15 -5.02
C THR A 135 8.46 41.50 -5.52
N ARG A 136 9.73 41.63 -5.96
CA ARG A 136 10.17 42.83 -6.65
C ARG A 136 9.69 42.78 -8.09
N GLN A 137 8.91 43.81 -8.49
CA GLN A 137 8.77 44.11 -9.90
C GLN A 137 10.18 44.47 -10.42
N MET A 138 10.88 43.51 -11.01
CA MET A 138 12.10 43.82 -11.75
C MET A 138 11.69 44.59 -13.01
N SER A 139 11.57 45.91 -12.89
CA SER A 139 11.54 46.81 -14.00
C SER A 139 12.90 46.80 -14.70
N LEU A 140 13.23 45.73 -15.38
CA LEU A 140 14.16 45.78 -16.49
C LEU A 140 13.38 46.35 -17.68
N ARG A 141 13.44 47.69 -17.78
CA ARG A 141 13.10 48.40 -19.03
C ARG A 141 14.02 47.86 -20.12
N SER A 142 13.69 46.78 -20.75
CA SER A 142 14.17 46.43 -22.07
C SER A 142 13.01 46.60 -23.07
N LYS A 143 13.09 47.69 -23.85
CA LYS A 143 12.38 47.89 -25.11
C LYS A 143 12.74 46.72 -26.05
N TRP A 144 12.00 45.59 -25.97
CA TRP A 144 11.90 44.67 -27.05
C TRP A 144 10.45 44.58 -27.45
N ARG A 145 10.20 45.09 -28.62
CA ARG A 145 8.91 45.13 -29.32
C ARG A 145 8.30 43.75 -29.43
N THR A 146 7.02 43.71 -29.03
CA THR A 146 5.91 42.99 -29.66
C THR A 146 6.23 41.67 -30.40
N TRP A 147 6.17 40.57 -29.71
CA TRP A 147 5.58 39.36 -30.27
C TRP A 147 4.23 39.16 -29.61
N LYS A 148 3.22 39.79 -30.19
CA LYS A 148 1.82 39.40 -30.01
C LYS A 148 1.64 38.10 -30.80
N LYS A 149 1.40 36.98 -30.16
CA LYS A 149 0.35 36.01 -30.44
C LYS A 149 0.59 34.74 -29.65
N CYS A 150 -0.50 34.28 -29.01
CA CYS A 150 -0.64 32.94 -28.43
C CYS A 150 0.12 32.68 -27.14
N ASP A 151 0.07 33.52 -26.13
CA ASP A 151 0.29 33.14 -24.74
C ASP A 151 -1.04 32.62 -24.16
N LYS A 152 -1.45 31.41 -24.50
CA LYS A 152 -2.25 30.63 -23.55
C LYS A 152 -1.33 30.40 -22.35
N GLN A 153 -1.50 31.25 -21.33
CA GLN A 153 -0.77 31.17 -20.08
C GLN A 153 -1.03 29.77 -19.49
N ILE A 154 -0.04 28.87 -19.66
CA ILE A 154 -0.16 27.51 -19.09
C ILE A 154 -0.31 27.71 -17.60
N ASP A 155 -1.44 27.28 -17.04
CA ASP A 155 -1.68 27.35 -15.60
C ASP A 155 -0.67 26.44 -14.90
N GLY A 156 0.34 27.05 -14.27
CA GLY A 156 1.40 26.31 -13.59
C GLY A 156 0.87 25.37 -12.49
N VAL A 157 -0.31 25.71 -11.93
CA VAL A 157 -1.00 24.82 -10.96
C VAL A 157 -1.51 23.57 -11.64
N LEU A 158 -2.02 23.70 -12.88
CA LEU A 158 -2.45 22.55 -13.68
C LEU A 158 -1.26 21.65 -14.02
N VAL A 159 -0.14 22.22 -14.45
CA VAL A 159 1.10 21.46 -14.77
C VAL A 159 1.57 20.67 -13.55
N ILE A 160 1.63 21.29 -12.37
CA ILE A 160 2.02 20.62 -11.12
C ILE A 160 1.07 19.45 -10.82
N LYS A 161 -0.24 19.67 -10.89
CA LYS A 161 -1.21 18.57 -10.67
C LYS A 161 -1.00 17.42 -11.63
N LEU A 162 -0.82 17.72 -12.93
CA LEU A 162 -0.60 16.70 -13.95
C LEU A 162 0.69 15.91 -13.72
N LEU A 163 1.80 16.59 -13.37
CA LEU A 163 3.08 15.93 -13.06
C LEU A 163 2.96 14.99 -11.86
N ILE A 164 2.29 15.42 -10.79
CA ILE A 164 2.09 14.59 -9.61
C ILE A 164 1.20 13.39 -9.93
N ILE A 165 0.06 13.62 -10.58
CA ILE A 165 -0.86 12.55 -10.99
C ILE A 165 -0.14 11.52 -11.85
N LEU A 166 0.62 11.98 -12.86
CA LEU A 166 1.37 11.10 -13.75
C LEU A 166 2.41 10.28 -12.97
N SER A 167 3.18 10.92 -12.08
CA SER A 167 4.19 10.22 -11.28
C SER A 167 3.58 9.15 -10.37
N VAL A 168 2.50 9.49 -9.66
CA VAL A 168 1.78 8.53 -8.80
C VAL A 168 1.18 7.39 -9.62
N LEU A 169 0.61 7.70 -10.80
CA LEU A 169 0.04 6.71 -11.70
C LEU A 169 1.11 5.74 -12.23
N VAL A 170 2.24 6.26 -12.70
CA VAL A 170 3.31 5.40 -13.27
C VAL A 170 3.90 4.50 -12.19
N VAL A 171 4.17 5.01 -10.97
CA VAL A 171 4.63 4.16 -9.85
C VAL A 171 3.60 3.08 -9.53
N THR A 172 2.30 3.42 -9.52
CA THR A 172 1.22 2.44 -9.30
C THR A 172 1.20 1.37 -10.38
N VAL A 173 1.30 1.76 -11.65
CA VAL A 173 1.32 0.82 -12.78
C VAL A 173 2.52 -0.14 -12.69
N LEU A 174 3.70 0.37 -12.34
CA LEU A 174 4.90 -0.46 -12.16
C LEU A 174 4.72 -1.47 -11.03
N ASN A 175 4.20 -1.04 -9.87
CA ASN A 175 3.94 -1.92 -8.74
C ASN A 175 2.91 -3.02 -9.06
N VAL A 176 1.83 -2.63 -9.74
CA VAL A 176 0.79 -3.58 -10.16
C VAL A 176 1.33 -4.57 -11.19
N ARG A 177 2.14 -4.09 -12.16
CA ARG A 177 2.83 -4.95 -13.13
C ARG A 177 3.70 -6.02 -12.44
N GLU A 178 4.47 -5.64 -11.42
CA GLU A 178 5.26 -6.60 -10.65
C GLU A 178 4.38 -7.67 -9.96
N SER A 179 3.14 -7.33 -9.60
CA SER A 179 2.19 -8.26 -9.00
C SER A 179 1.53 -9.21 -10.02
N MET A 180 1.61 -8.89 -11.32
CA MET A 180 0.99 -9.67 -12.40
C MET A 180 1.82 -10.89 -12.81
N LEU A 181 3.10 -10.94 -12.46
CA LEU A 181 3.90 -12.12 -12.72
C LEU A 181 3.24 -13.32 -12.05
N GLU A 182 3.10 -14.42 -12.79
CA GLU A 182 2.44 -15.64 -12.33
C GLU A 182 3.10 -16.15 -11.05
N ASN A 183 2.49 -15.85 -9.93
CA ASN A 183 3.05 -16.05 -8.62
C ASN A 183 1.94 -16.40 -7.64
N VAL A 184 1.69 -17.67 -7.48
CA VAL A 184 0.73 -18.16 -6.50
C VAL A 184 1.38 -18.16 -5.11
N ALA A 185 0.69 -17.61 -4.11
CA ALA A 185 1.16 -17.69 -2.73
C ALA A 185 1.22 -19.15 -2.27
N HIS A 186 2.22 -19.47 -1.44
CA HIS A 186 2.43 -20.83 -0.93
C HIS A 186 1.18 -21.45 -0.29
N ASP A 187 0.39 -20.65 0.40
CA ASP A 187 -0.83 -21.09 1.06
C ASP A 187 -2.07 -21.04 0.13
N ALA A 188 -1.92 -20.60 -1.12
CA ALA A 188 -2.94 -20.77 -2.16
C ALA A 188 -2.81 -22.11 -2.89
N LEU A 189 -1.61 -22.69 -2.95
CA LEU A 189 -1.35 -23.98 -3.62
C LEU A 189 -2.30 -25.10 -3.19
N PRO A 190 -2.59 -25.31 -1.87
CA PRO A 190 -3.52 -26.35 -1.43
C PRO A 190 -4.96 -26.19 -1.98
N TYR A 191 -5.29 -24.99 -2.46
CA TYR A 191 -6.63 -24.64 -2.93
C TYR A 191 -6.72 -24.49 -4.45
N MET A 192 -5.65 -24.81 -5.20
CA MET A 192 -5.66 -24.74 -6.66
C MET A 192 -6.48 -25.86 -7.30
N ASP A 193 -6.55 -27.03 -6.65
CA ASP A 193 -7.30 -28.18 -7.18
C ASP A 193 -8.76 -28.16 -6.75
N HIS A 194 -9.03 -27.73 -5.52
CA HIS A 194 -10.38 -27.66 -4.95
C HIS A 194 -10.47 -26.62 -3.84
N TYR A 195 -11.64 -26.02 -3.68
CA TYR A 195 -11.87 -24.96 -2.68
C TYR A 195 -12.66 -25.46 -1.46
N LEU A 196 -13.00 -26.74 -1.39
CA LEU A 196 -13.87 -27.32 -0.35
C LEU A 196 -13.32 -27.09 1.06
N SER A 197 -12.04 -27.37 1.30
CA SER A 197 -11.42 -27.18 2.61
C SER A 197 -11.42 -25.70 3.05
N LYS A 198 -11.39 -24.76 2.11
CA LYS A 198 -11.47 -23.33 2.40
C LYS A 198 -12.90 -22.91 2.70
N PHE A 199 -13.87 -23.49 2.02
CA PHE A 199 -15.28 -23.29 2.30
C PHE A 199 -15.65 -23.82 3.69
N THR A 200 -15.31 -25.06 4.01
CA THR A 200 -15.64 -25.67 5.31
C THR A 200 -14.93 -25.03 6.49
N SER A 201 -13.69 -24.51 6.30
CA SER A 201 -12.91 -23.89 7.38
C SER A 201 -13.12 -22.38 7.54
N GLU A 202 -13.69 -21.68 6.57
CA GLU A 202 -13.85 -20.22 6.58
C GLU A 202 -15.23 -19.73 6.12
N GLY A 203 -16.13 -20.62 5.66
CA GLY A 203 -17.49 -20.27 5.22
C GLY A 203 -17.58 -19.49 3.91
N ARG A 204 -16.54 -19.53 3.05
CA ARG A 204 -16.46 -18.75 1.81
C ARG A 204 -17.22 -19.38 0.66
N TRP A 205 -18.54 -19.47 0.78
CA TRP A 205 -19.38 -20.18 -0.18
C TRP A 205 -19.44 -19.51 -1.57
N ILE A 206 -19.35 -18.18 -1.70
CA ILE A 206 -19.26 -17.52 -3.02
C ILE A 206 -18.01 -17.97 -3.77
N ASN A 207 -16.86 -17.94 -3.11
CA ASN A 207 -15.60 -18.37 -3.72
C ASN A 207 -15.63 -19.85 -4.06
N PHE A 208 -16.30 -20.68 -3.25
CA PHE A 208 -16.49 -22.10 -3.52
C PHE A 208 -17.37 -22.34 -4.75
N LEU A 209 -18.52 -21.67 -4.85
CA LEU A 209 -19.42 -21.80 -5.99
C LEU A 209 -18.81 -21.30 -7.32
N LEU A 210 -18.04 -20.23 -7.25
CA LEU A 210 -17.39 -19.63 -8.43
C LEU A 210 -16.01 -20.23 -8.74
N PHE A 211 -15.54 -21.18 -7.95
CA PHE A 211 -14.16 -21.67 -8.01
C PHE A 211 -13.78 -22.19 -9.41
N GLY A 212 -14.63 -22.97 -10.06
CA GLY A 212 -14.37 -23.50 -11.40
C GLY A 212 -14.01 -22.41 -12.41
N GLY A 213 -14.83 -21.35 -12.48
CA GLY A 213 -14.55 -20.21 -13.36
C GLY A 213 -13.41 -19.32 -12.88
N LEU A 214 -13.30 -19.09 -11.56
CA LEU A 214 -12.23 -18.24 -10.99
C LEU A 214 -10.84 -18.86 -11.16
N ARG A 215 -10.74 -20.17 -11.10
CA ARG A 215 -9.48 -20.91 -11.27
C ARG A 215 -8.85 -20.67 -12.64
N ASP A 216 -9.67 -20.56 -13.66
CA ASP A 216 -9.23 -20.44 -15.05
C ASP A 216 -8.98 -18.99 -15.48
N VAL A 217 -9.23 -18.00 -14.60
CA VAL A 217 -8.92 -16.59 -14.87
C VAL A 217 -7.40 -16.36 -14.80
N PRO A 218 -6.76 -15.89 -15.88
CA PRO A 218 -5.34 -15.56 -15.86
C PRO A 218 -5.00 -14.55 -14.76
N GLN A 219 -3.89 -14.76 -14.06
CA GLN A 219 -3.50 -13.90 -12.93
C GLN A 219 -3.40 -12.43 -13.34
N VAL A 220 -2.89 -12.14 -14.53
CA VAL A 220 -2.82 -10.78 -15.08
C VAL A 220 -4.19 -10.12 -15.06
N ILE A 221 -5.22 -10.80 -15.60
CA ILE A 221 -6.58 -10.28 -15.66
C ILE A 221 -7.17 -10.11 -14.26
N ALA A 222 -7.00 -11.10 -13.39
CA ALA A 222 -7.51 -11.05 -12.03
C ALA A 222 -6.87 -9.90 -11.22
N VAL A 223 -5.57 -9.67 -11.34
CA VAL A 223 -4.87 -8.55 -10.68
C VAL A 223 -5.34 -7.20 -11.22
N TRP A 224 -5.51 -7.06 -12.53
CA TRP A 224 -6.07 -5.84 -13.14
C TRP A 224 -7.47 -5.53 -12.63
N LEU A 225 -8.36 -6.51 -12.63
CA LEU A 225 -9.73 -6.36 -12.14
C LEU A 225 -9.75 -6.01 -10.65
N CYS A 226 -8.99 -6.72 -9.81
CA CYS A 226 -8.88 -6.39 -8.39
C CYS A 226 -8.37 -4.96 -8.16
N THR A 227 -7.35 -4.53 -8.91
CA THR A 227 -6.80 -3.18 -8.86
C THR A 227 -7.85 -2.14 -9.24
N ALA A 228 -8.58 -2.38 -10.34
CA ALA A 228 -9.65 -1.49 -10.78
C ALA A 228 -10.77 -1.39 -9.74
N PHE A 229 -11.20 -2.50 -9.16
CA PHE A 229 -12.26 -2.52 -8.15
C PHE A 229 -11.85 -1.82 -6.84
N VAL A 230 -10.63 -2.05 -6.35
CA VAL A 230 -10.08 -1.30 -5.21
C VAL A 230 -9.96 0.18 -5.53
N GLY A 231 -9.56 0.52 -6.77
CA GLY A 231 -9.49 1.89 -7.26
C GLY A 231 -10.87 2.57 -7.26
N VAL A 232 -11.90 1.90 -7.78
CA VAL A 232 -13.29 2.41 -7.76
C VAL A 232 -13.74 2.65 -6.31
N PHE A 233 -13.49 1.71 -5.40
CA PHE A 233 -13.81 1.89 -3.99
C PHE A 233 -13.10 3.13 -3.41
N GLY A 234 -11.77 3.24 -3.57
CA GLY A 234 -10.99 4.37 -3.07
C GLY A 234 -11.44 5.71 -3.64
N TYR A 235 -11.74 5.76 -4.94
CA TYR A 235 -12.28 6.97 -5.58
C TYR A 235 -13.63 7.37 -4.98
N GLN A 236 -14.56 6.43 -4.82
CA GLN A 236 -15.89 6.68 -4.26
C GLN A 236 -15.85 7.10 -2.79
N VAL A 237 -14.89 6.58 -2.01
CA VAL A 237 -14.62 7.04 -0.64
C VAL A 237 -14.19 8.51 -0.64
N ALA A 238 -13.20 8.90 -1.46
CA ALA A 238 -12.72 10.26 -1.53
C ALA A 238 -13.76 11.22 -2.12
N ALA A 239 -14.51 10.81 -3.15
CA ALA A 239 -15.61 11.57 -3.73
C ALA A 239 -16.74 11.79 -2.71
N GLY A 240 -17.07 10.80 -1.89
CA GLY A 240 -18.00 10.91 -0.76
C GLY A 240 -17.57 11.96 0.27
N MET A 241 -16.27 12.19 0.42
CA MET A 241 -15.65 13.26 1.22
C MET A 241 -15.61 14.61 0.49
N LYS A 242 -16.31 14.74 -0.65
CA LYS A 242 -16.35 15.96 -1.48
C LYS A 242 -14.98 16.46 -1.91
N GLN A 243 -14.04 15.52 -2.18
CA GLN A 243 -12.74 15.90 -2.70
C GLN A 243 -12.81 16.27 -4.18
N PRO A 244 -11.97 17.21 -4.66
CA PRO A 244 -11.88 17.49 -6.09
C PRO A 244 -11.40 16.23 -6.84
N PRO A 245 -11.86 15.99 -8.10
CA PRO A 245 -11.61 14.74 -8.82
C PRO A 245 -10.13 14.33 -8.90
N TRP A 246 -9.22 15.30 -9.11
CA TRP A 246 -7.79 15.06 -9.19
C TRP A 246 -7.20 14.53 -7.88
N LEU A 247 -7.69 15.03 -6.73
CA LEU A 247 -7.24 14.58 -5.40
C LEU A 247 -7.87 13.22 -5.05
N ALA A 248 -9.14 13.02 -5.42
CA ALA A 248 -9.81 11.73 -5.29
C ALA A 248 -9.08 10.64 -6.09
N PHE A 249 -8.54 10.99 -7.27
CA PHE A 249 -7.74 10.08 -8.08
C PHE A 249 -6.39 9.75 -7.42
N CYS A 250 -5.67 10.74 -6.87
CA CYS A 250 -4.44 10.47 -6.10
C CYS A 250 -4.71 9.60 -4.86
N PHE A 251 -5.81 9.84 -4.16
CA PHE A 251 -6.24 9.01 -3.02
C PHE A 251 -6.55 7.58 -3.45
N CYS A 252 -7.26 7.39 -4.56
CA CYS A 252 -7.56 6.10 -5.16
C CYS A 252 -6.26 5.31 -5.46
N LEU A 253 -5.28 5.95 -6.09
CA LEU A 253 -3.98 5.34 -6.38
C LEU A 253 -3.21 4.97 -5.09
N ALA A 254 -3.28 5.81 -4.06
CA ALA A 254 -2.70 5.50 -2.75
C ALA A 254 -3.40 4.30 -2.08
N MET A 255 -4.72 4.18 -2.22
CA MET A 255 -5.49 3.02 -1.74
C MET A 255 -5.07 1.72 -2.43
N VAL A 256 -4.88 1.74 -3.75
CA VAL A 256 -4.39 0.59 -4.52
C VAL A 256 -2.99 0.16 -4.09
N ASN A 257 -2.13 1.11 -3.70
CA ASN A 257 -0.76 0.83 -3.24
C ASN A 257 -0.66 0.41 -1.77
N ILE A 258 -1.77 0.20 -1.06
CA ILE A 258 -1.71 -0.40 0.28
C ILE A 258 -1.04 -1.78 0.19
N PRO A 259 0.08 -2.02 0.91
CA PRO A 259 0.92 -3.21 0.72
C PRO A 259 0.19 -4.54 1.00
N TYR A 260 -0.90 -4.50 1.77
CA TYR A 260 -1.72 -5.68 2.04
C TYR A 260 -2.50 -6.14 0.81
N PHE A 261 -2.91 -5.25 -0.09
CA PHE A 261 -3.50 -5.66 -1.38
C PHE A 261 -2.47 -6.40 -2.25
N THR A 262 -1.21 -5.98 -2.24
CA THR A 262 -0.13 -6.69 -2.94
C THR A 262 0.02 -8.12 -2.46
N MET A 263 0.00 -8.32 -1.13
CA MET A 263 0.02 -9.68 -0.55
C MET A 263 -1.20 -10.49 -0.99
N LEU A 264 -2.36 -9.85 -1.10
CA LEU A 264 -3.60 -10.47 -1.52
C LEU A 264 -3.63 -10.75 -3.03
N PHE A 265 -2.93 -9.96 -3.86
CA PHE A 265 -2.80 -10.23 -5.31
C PHE A 265 -2.08 -11.55 -5.62
N LYS A 266 -1.39 -12.15 -4.66
CA LYS A 266 -0.88 -13.52 -4.79
C LYS A 266 -1.98 -14.59 -4.62
N TRP A 267 -3.23 -14.17 -4.38
CA TRP A 267 -4.44 -14.99 -4.24
C TRP A 267 -5.61 -14.44 -5.07
N PRO A 268 -5.42 -14.20 -6.36
CA PRO A 268 -6.39 -13.42 -7.13
C PRO A 268 -7.77 -14.08 -7.16
N MET A 269 -7.85 -15.41 -7.24
CA MET A 269 -9.13 -16.15 -7.21
C MET A 269 -9.95 -15.89 -5.93
N THR A 270 -9.27 -15.87 -4.77
CA THR A 270 -9.92 -15.60 -3.48
C THR A 270 -10.30 -14.13 -3.34
N LEU A 271 -9.51 -13.25 -3.94
CA LEU A 271 -9.64 -11.80 -3.79
C LEU A 271 -10.68 -11.19 -4.73
N LEU A 272 -10.82 -11.73 -5.95
CA LEU A 272 -11.61 -11.13 -7.01
C LEU A 272 -13.08 -10.90 -6.61
N PRO A 273 -13.82 -11.88 -6.02
CA PRO A 273 -15.20 -11.65 -5.59
C PRO A 273 -15.29 -10.55 -4.52
N GLY A 274 -14.40 -10.55 -3.54
CA GLY A 274 -14.39 -9.56 -2.47
C GLY A 274 -14.11 -8.14 -2.95
N THR A 275 -13.18 -7.94 -3.89
CA THR A 275 -12.89 -6.62 -4.46
C THR A 275 -14.00 -6.13 -5.37
N LEU A 276 -14.62 -7.02 -6.15
CA LEU A 276 -15.81 -6.68 -6.92
C LEU A 276 -16.93 -6.17 -6.00
N LEU A 277 -17.19 -6.85 -4.88
CA LEU A 277 -18.18 -6.41 -3.91
C LEU A 277 -17.86 -5.04 -3.32
N LEU A 278 -16.56 -4.72 -3.03
CA LEU A 278 -16.17 -3.37 -2.60
C LEU A 278 -16.60 -2.32 -3.63
N ALA A 279 -16.32 -2.54 -4.91
CA ALA A 279 -16.69 -1.62 -5.98
C ALA A 279 -18.23 -1.51 -6.13
N VAL A 280 -18.94 -2.64 -6.12
CA VAL A 280 -20.40 -2.65 -6.23
C VAL A 280 -21.04 -1.87 -5.07
N PHE A 281 -20.69 -2.17 -3.81
CA PHE A 281 -21.24 -1.44 -2.67
C PHE A 281 -20.89 0.05 -2.70
N ALA A 282 -19.70 0.41 -3.15
CA ALA A 282 -19.31 1.81 -3.32
C ALA A 282 -20.18 2.54 -4.37
N CYS A 283 -20.56 1.86 -5.47
CA CYS A 283 -21.40 2.43 -6.52
C CYS A 283 -22.89 2.50 -6.16
N VAL A 284 -23.36 1.60 -5.28
CA VAL A 284 -24.80 1.53 -4.92
C VAL A 284 -25.11 2.12 -3.55
N LYS A 285 -24.12 2.67 -2.83
CA LYS A 285 -24.26 3.16 -1.44
C LYS A 285 -25.38 4.16 -1.21
N ASP A 286 -25.70 4.97 -2.24
CA ASP A 286 -26.73 6.00 -2.17
C ASP A 286 -28.09 5.53 -2.75
N LYS A 287 -28.18 4.30 -3.28
CA LYS A 287 -29.38 3.72 -3.89
C LYS A 287 -30.24 2.93 -2.91
N TYR A 288 -29.62 2.36 -1.87
CA TYR A 288 -30.30 1.49 -0.90
C TYR A 288 -30.16 2.03 0.52
N SER A 289 -31.06 1.62 1.41
CA SER A 289 -30.99 1.99 2.81
C SER A 289 -29.78 1.32 3.51
N ARG A 290 -29.20 2.00 4.49
CA ARG A 290 -28.02 1.49 5.22
C ARG A 290 -28.25 0.11 5.87
N PRO A 291 -29.41 -0.20 6.50
CA PRO A 291 -29.64 -1.54 7.02
C PRO A 291 -29.52 -2.63 5.95
N VAL A 292 -30.14 -2.42 4.80
CA VAL A 292 -30.07 -3.37 3.67
C VAL A 292 -28.63 -3.54 3.17
N LEU A 293 -27.92 -2.40 2.97
CA LEU A 293 -26.53 -2.43 2.50
C LEU A 293 -25.61 -3.15 3.48
N LEU A 294 -25.70 -2.85 4.78
CA LEU A 294 -24.83 -3.44 5.79
C LEU A 294 -25.13 -4.94 6.01
N SER A 295 -26.41 -5.34 5.98
CA SER A 295 -26.79 -6.75 6.08
C SER A 295 -26.31 -7.54 4.86
N ALA A 296 -26.57 -7.03 3.64
CA ALA A 296 -26.11 -7.66 2.40
C ALA A 296 -24.57 -7.72 2.35
N ALA A 297 -23.89 -6.63 2.72
CA ALA A 297 -22.43 -6.58 2.79
C ALA A 297 -21.88 -7.61 3.80
N GLY A 298 -22.48 -7.74 4.98
CA GLY A 298 -22.10 -8.74 5.97
C GLY A 298 -22.12 -10.15 5.38
N VAL A 299 -23.24 -10.55 4.80
CA VAL A 299 -23.41 -11.88 4.19
C VAL A 299 -22.43 -12.11 3.04
N LEU A 300 -22.35 -11.18 2.10
CA LEU A 300 -21.54 -11.35 0.88
C LEU A 300 -20.04 -11.27 1.14
N PHE A 301 -19.57 -10.40 2.06
CA PHE A 301 -18.15 -10.37 2.41
C PHE A 301 -17.73 -11.57 3.24
N PHE A 302 -18.57 -12.11 4.13
CA PHE A 302 -18.26 -13.39 4.79
C PHE A 302 -18.14 -14.51 3.78
N ALA A 303 -19.02 -14.54 2.79
CA ALA A 303 -19.00 -15.52 1.72
C ALA A 303 -17.78 -15.40 0.77
N SER A 304 -17.06 -14.28 0.81
CA SER A 304 -15.88 -13.99 -0.05
C SER A 304 -14.62 -13.66 0.75
N TYR A 305 -14.50 -12.42 1.25
CA TYR A 305 -13.35 -11.96 2.04
C TYR A 305 -13.79 -11.07 3.23
N PRO A 306 -14.01 -11.64 4.42
CA PRO A 306 -14.62 -10.94 5.57
C PRO A 306 -13.93 -9.63 5.99
N ALA A 307 -12.60 -9.53 5.83
CA ALA A 307 -11.85 -8.33 6.22
C ALA A 307 -12.31 -7.06 5.50
N PHE A 308 -12.88 -7.17 4.30
CA PHE A 308 -13.35 -6.01 3.55
C PHE A 308 -14.65 -5.41 4.09
N TYR A 309 -15.42 -6.18 4.84
CA TYR A 309 -16.61 -5.65 5.53
C TYR A 309 -16.28 -4.47 6.44
N PHE A 310 -15.12 -4.52 7.08
CA PHE A 310 -14.68 -3.47 8.00
C PHE A 310 -14.32 -2.15 7.31
N LEU A 311 -14.21 -2.12 5.98
CA LEU A 311 -14.01 -0.90 5.19
C LEU A 311 -15.33 -0.18 4.86
N MET A 312 -16.49 -0.83 5.05
CA MET A 312 -17.80 -0.27 4.68
C MET A 312 -18.12 1.11 5.30
N PRO A 313 -17.79 1.40 6.59
CA PRO A 313 -18.06 2.70 7.16
C PRO A 313 -17.35 3.87 6.44
N LEU A 314 -16.23 3.61 5.76
CA LEU A 314 -15.50 4.64 5.01
C LEU A 314 -16.35 5.27 3.91
N LEU A 315 -17.31 4.53 3.33
CA LEU A 315 -18.22 5.04 2.32
C LEU A 315 -19.20 6.08 2.86
N PHE A 316 -19.48 6.08 4.17
CA PHE A 316 -20.48 6.91 4.83
C PHE A 316 -19.86 7.94 5.78
N ILE A 317 -18.54 7.99 5.92
CA ILE A 317 -17.84 8.74 6.98
C ILE A 317 -18.20 10.23 7.00
N HIS A 318 -18.34 10.87 5.82
CA HIS A 318 -18.73 12.25 5.72
C HIS A 318 -20.14 12.51 6.29
N GLN A 319 -21.08 11.65 5.96
CA GLN A 319 -22.46 11.74 6.46
C GLN A 319 -22.50 11.44 7.98
N LEU A 320 -21.85 10.34 8.41
CA LEU A 320 -21.81 9.90 9.80
C LEU A 320 -21.17 10.95 10.72
N SER A 321 -20.15 11.66 10.27
CA SER A 321 -19.50 12.71 11.06
C SER A 321 -20.40 13.92 11.35
N GLN A 322 -21.44 14.11 10.53
CA GLN A 322 -22.42 15.19 10.67
C GLN A 322 -23.68 14.78 11.43
N GLU A 323 -23.90 13.48 11.60
CA GLU A 323 -25.09 12.97 12.30
C GLU A 323 -24.99 13.11 13.83
N SER A 324 -26.14 13.00 14.52
CA SER A 324 -26.19 12.94 15.98
C SER A 324 -25.57 11.66 16.52
N TYR A 325 -25.07 11.66 17.76
CA TYR A 325 -24.52 10.48 18.42
C TYR A 325 -25.47 9.27 18.45
N PRO A 326 -26.78 9.42 18.75
CA PRO A 326 -27.71 8.28 18.69
C PRO A 326 -27.79 7.63 17.30
N ARG A 327 -27.74 8.42 16.22
CA ARG A 327 -27.73 7.88 14.85
C ARG A 327 -26.42 7.17 14.54
N LEU A 328 -25.29 7.67 15.03
CA LEU A 328 -23.99 7.01 14.92
C LEU A 328 -24.01 5.65 15.66
N VAL A 329 -24.52 5.62 16.89
CA VAL A 329 -24.65 4.36 17.65
C VAL A 329 -25.56 3.38 16.92
N ARG A 330 -26.71 3.84 16.37
CA ARG A 330 -27.57 2.99 15.54
C ARG A 330 -26.83 2.42 14.32
N PHE A 331 -26.03 3.23 13.64
CA PHE A 331 -25.22 2.76 12.51
C PHE A 331 -24.23 1.68 12.96
N LEU A 332 -23.52 1.88 14.07
CA LEU A 332 -22.57 0.91 14.63
C LEU A 332 -23.25 -0.41 14.99
N LEU A 333 -24.43 -0.35 15.63
CA LEU A 333 -25.22 -1.55 15.94
C LEU A 333 -25.62 -2.30 14.66
N LEU A 334 -26.10 -1.59 13.64
CA LEU A 334 -26.44 -2.20 12.34
C LEU A 334 -25.21 -2.82 11.67
N TRP A 335 -24.04 -2.17 11.78
CA TRP A 335 -22.80 -2.69 11.22
C TRP A 335 -22.35 -3.96 11.95
N ILE A 336 -22.42 -4.00 13.29
CA ILE A 336 -22.14 -5.21 14.09
C ILE A 336 -23.14 -6.31 13.76
N LEU A 337 -24.45 -6.00 13.71
CA LEU A 337 -25.50 -6.97 13.37
C LEU A 337 -25.30 -7.54 11.96
N GLY A 338 -24.92 -6.73 10.98
CA GLY A 338 -24.59 -7.20 9.63
C GLY A 338 -23.39 -8.17 9.63
N TYR A 339 -22.37 -7.92 10.45
CA TYR A 339 -21.24 -8.84 10.63
C TYR A 339 -21.68 -10.18 11.24
N VAL A 340 -22.47 -10.13 12.32
CA VAL A 340 -23.01 -11.33 12.97
C VAL A 340 -23.90 -12.13 12.01
N LEU A 341 -24.77 -11.45 11.27
CA LEU A 341 -25.61 -12.09 10.25
C LEU A 341 -24.75 -12.81 9.19
N GLY A 342 -23.72 -12.15 8.70
CA GLY A 342 -22.76 -12.75 7.75
C GLY A 342 -22.10 -14.00 8.30
N TYR A 343 -21.67 -13.97 9.55
CA TYR A 343 -21.10 -15.13 10.23
C TYR A 343 -22.11 -16.28 10.37
N LEU A 344 -23.35 -15.99 10.80
CA LEU A 344 -24.39 -16.99 10.95
C LEU A 344 -24.77 -17.65 9.60
N VAL A 345 -24.87 -16.85 8.54
CA VAL A 345 -25.13 -17.39 7.19
C VAL A 345 -23.96 -18.26 6.70
N ALA A 346 -22.70 -17.86 6.98
CA ALA A 346 -21.55 -18.68 6.64
C ALA A 346 -21.54 -20.00 7.42
N GLN A 347 -21.84 -19.98 8.71
CA GLN A 347 -21.99 -21.18 9.52
C GLN A 347 -23.09 -22.10 8.98
N GLY A 348 -24.28 -21.54 8.73
CA GLY A 348 -25.41 -22.28 8.16
C GLY A 348 -25.09 -22.90 6.79
N SER A 349 -24.34 -22.18 5.94
CA SER A 349 -23.94 -22.69 4.61
C SER A 349 -23.05 -23.93 4.72
N VAL A 350 -22.12 -23.96 5.66
CA VAL A 350 -21.26 -25.13 5.91
C VAL A 350 -22.07 -26.28 6.53
N TYR A 351 -22.89 -25.97 7.54
CA TYR A 351 -23.74 -26.94 8.20
C TYR A 351 -24.66 -27.69 7.22
N PHE A 352 -25.41 -26.97 6.40
CA PHE A 352 -26.31 -27.58 5.43
C PHE A 352 -25.57 -28.31 4.32
N TYR A 353 -24.47 -27.79 3.83
CA TYR A 353 -23.66 -28.47 2.83
C TYR A 353 -23.14 -29.81 3.35
N THR A 354 -22.55 -29.84 4.56
CA THR A 354 -21.98 -31.08 5.11
C THR A 354 -23.05 -32.08 5.48
N LEU A 355 -24.21 -31.63 5.97
CA LEU A 355 -25.37 -32.48 6.21
C LEU A 355 -25.85 -33.17 4.92
N LEU A 356 -25.97 -32.41 3.82
CA LEU A 356 -26.45 -32.95 2.54
C LEU A 356 -25.40 -33.82 1.83
N ALA A 357 -24.14 -33.47 1.91
CA ALA A 357 -23.06 -34.17 1.20
C ALA A 357 -22.51 -35.39 1.95
N HIS A 358 -22.53 -35.39 3.28
CA HIS A 358 -21.91 -36.42 4.12
C HIS A 358 -22.84 -37.05 5.15
N GLY A 359 -24.08 -36.56 5.27
CA GLY A 359 -25.05 -37.04 6.27
C GLY A 359 -24.79 -36.57 7.70
N GLU A 360 -23.65 -35.96 7.97
CA GLU A 360 -23.25 -35.45 9.27
C GLU A 360 -22.96 -33.94 9.21
N PRO A 361 -23.70 -33.12 9.98
CA PRO A 361 -23.54 -31.68 9.94
C PRO A 361 -22.23 -31.26 10.67
N GLN A 362 -21.48 -30.35 10.07
CA GLN A 362 -20.28 -29.78 10.66
C GLN A 362 -20.39 -28.26 10.73
N TRP A 363 -19.79 -27.67 11.78
CA TRP A 363 -19.63 -26.23 11.89
C TRP A 363 -18.29 -25.82 11.34
N ILE A 364 -18.11 -24.51 11.07
CA ILE A 364 -16.82 -23.98 10.65
C ILE A 364 -15.79 -24.23 11.75
N GLU A 365 -14.77 -25.02 11.44
CA GLU A 365 -13.60 -25.21 12.28
C GLU A 365 -12.43 -24.39 11.76
N PHE A 366 -11.96 -23.45 12.57
CA PHE A 366 -10.80 -22.64 12.19
C PHE A 366 -9.55 -23.48 12.05
N ALA A 367 -8.80 -23.26 10.96
CA ALA A 367 -7.56 -23.95 10.69
C ALA A 367 -6.57 -23.83 11.89
N ARG A 368 -5.89 -24.91 12.26
CA ARG A 368 -4.98 -25.01 13.42
C ARG A 368 -3.94 -23.90 13.50
N TRP A 369 -3.44 -23.40 12.35
CA TRP A 369 -2.46 -22.32 12.31
C TRP A 369 -3.00 -20.98 12.83
N ARG A 370 -4.32 -20.78 12.86
CA ARG A 370 -4.97 -19.59 13.43
C ARG A 370 -4.93 -19.57 14.96
N LYS A 371 -4.57 -20.70 15.60
CA LYS A 371 -4.46 -20.81 17.06
C LYS A 371 -5.69 -20.22 17.77
N SER A 372 -6.88 -20.61 17.35
CA SER A 372 -8.13 -20.14 17.95
C SER A 372 -8.20 -20.56 19.43
N THR A 373 -8.57 -19.61 20.27
CA THR A 373 -8.80 -19.79 21.72
C THR A 373 -10.11 -19.12 22.09
N PRO A 374 -11.27 -19.78 21.85
CA PRO A 374 -12.58 -19.19 22.14
C PRO A 374 -12.66 -18.70 23.59
N THR A 375 -13.29 -17.55 23.80
CA THR A 375 -13.49 -16.97 25.11
C THR A 375 -14.51 -17.77 25.90
N THR A 376 -14.13 -18.30 27.05
CA THR A 376 -15.00 -19.06 27.97
C THR A 376 -15.22 -18.34 29.29
N ASP A 377 -14.26 -17.47 29.68
CA ASP A 377 -14.25 -16.74 30.93
C ASP A 377 -13.52 -15.38 30.80
N LEU A 378 -13.46 -14.61 31.86
CA LEU A 378 -12.81 -13.28 31.87
C LEU A 378 -11.31 -13.37 31.60
N SER A 379 -10.65 -14.42 32.07
CA SER A 379 -9.20 -14.60 31.91
C SER A 379 -8.87 -14.88 30.44
N SER A 380 -9.60 -15.76 29.77
CA SER A 380 -9.48 -16.02 28.33
C SER A 380 -9.84 -14.80 27.48
N LEU A 381 -10.85 -14.00 27.90
CA LEU A 381 -11.15 -12.73 27.25
C LEU A 381 -9.97 -11.77 27.29
N LEU A 382 -9.38 -11.55 28.47
CA LEU A 382 -8.20 -10.67 28.62
C LEU A 382 -7.00 -11.18 27.82
N ALA A 383 -6.73 -12.49 27.84
CA ALA A 383 -5.69 -13.09 27.02
C ALA A 383 -5.91 -12.85 25.53
N ASN A 384 -7.16 -12.94 25.06
CA ASN A 384 -7.51 -12.68 23.66
C ASN A 384 -7.42 -11.19 23.30
N VAL A 385 -7.68 -10.28 24.22
CA VAL A 385 -7.43 -8.84 24.03
C VAL A 385 -5.94 -8.57 23.82
N VAL A 386 -5.07 -9.15 24.66
CA VAL A 386 -3.60 -9.04 24.50
C VAL A 386 -3.14 -9.64 23.17
N LYS A 387 -3.67 -10.80 22.79
CA LYS A 387 -3.38 -11.45 21.51
C LYS A 387 -3.82 -10.59 20.32
N SER A 388 -4.97 -9.93 20.42
CA SER A 388 -5.46 -9.01 19.40
C SER A 388 -4.61 -7.74 19.32
N ALA A 389 -4.16 -7.19 20.45
CA ALA A 389 -3.22 -6.07 20.48
C ALA A 389 -1.90 -6.44 19.79
N GLY A 390 -1.35 -7.64 20.03
CA GLY A 390 -0.17 -8.15 19.32
C GLY A 390 -0.39 -8.33 17.80
N ASN A 391 -1.62 -8.67 17.36
CA ASN A 391 -1.95 -8.67 15.93
C ASN A 391 -1.90 -7.24 15.33
N PHE A 392 -2.42 -6.24 16.06
CA PHE A 392 -2.37 -4.84 15.66
C PHE A 392 -0.93 -4.32 15.62
N GLU A 393 -0.16 -4.53 16.68
CA GLU A 393 1.26 -4.14 16.80
C GLU A 393 2.08 -4.66 15.60
N ARG A 394 1.95 -5.95 15.28
CA ARG A 394 2.65 -6.54 14.14
C ARG A 394 2.30 -5.86 12.81
N ASN A 395 1.02 -5.47 12.61
CA ASN A 395 0.60 -4.73 11.42
C ASN A 395 1.18 -3.30 11.42
N ALA A 396 1.18 -2.62 12.55
CA ALA A 396 1.74 -1.28 12.69
C ALA A 396 3.26 -1.28 12.44
N LEU A 397 3.99 -2.22 13.04
CA LEU A 397 5.43 -2.38 12.82
C LEU A 397 5.77 -2.71 11.36
N TYR A 398 4.96 -3.53 10.71
CA TYR A 398 5.15 -3.82 9.28
C TYR A 398 5.02 -2.56 8.43
N LEU A 399 4.03 -1.72 8.69
CA LEU A 399 3.87 -0.45 7.95
C LEU A 399 5.01 0.53 8.26
N ALA A 400 5.49 0.59 9.50
CA ALA A 400 6.55 1.49 9.93
C ALA A 400 7.96 1.01 9.52
N ASN A 401 8.12 -0.17 8.94
CA ASN A 401 9.41 -0.82 8.68
C ASN A 401 10.35 0.00 7.78
N LEU A 402 9.84 0.79 6.84
CA LEU A 402 10.65 1.66 5.99
C LEU A 402 11.23 2.82 6.80
N SER A 403 10.38 3.61 7.43
CA SER A 403 10.73 4.70 8.35
C SER A 403 9.49 5.17 9.11
N PRO A 404 9.52 5.24 10.44
CA PRO A 404 8.42 5.80 11.23
C PRO A 404 8.19 7.29 10.93
N LEU A 405 9.20 8.01 10.42
CA LEU A 405 9.11 9.45 10.12
C LEU A 405 8.00 9.79 9.12
N PHE A 406 7.69 8.89 8.17
CA PHE A 406 6.58 9.09 7.22
C PHE A 406 5.21 9.16 7.90
N PHE A 407 5.05 8.52 9.05
CA PHE A 407 3.77 8.44 9.76
C PHE A 407 3.58 9.54 10.79
N ILE A 408 4.65 10.23 11.24
CA ILE A 408 4.59 11.28 12.26
C ILE A 408 3.62 12.41 11.86
N PRO A 409 3.68 13.01 10.64
CA PRO A 409 2.75 14.08 10.25
C PRO A 409 1.28 13.62 10.28
N VAL A 410 1.02 12.38 9.86
CA VAL A 410 -0.34 11.80 9.89
C VAL A 410 -0.80 11.58 11.32
N ALA A 411 0.07 11.11 12.21
CA ALA A 411 -0.21 10.94 13.63
C ALA A 411 -0.51 12.29 14.33
N LEU A 412 0.24 13.35 14.00
CA LEU A 412 -0.01 14.70 14.51
C LEU A 412 -1.36 15.25 14.04
N VAL A 413 -1.71 15.05 12.75
CA VAL A 413 -3.03 15.40 12.22
C VAL A 413 -4.12 14.61 12.95
N PHE A 414 -3.89 13.33 13.20
CA PHE A 414 -4.80 12.45 13.94
C PHE A 414 -5.04 12.96 15.37
N ALA A 415 -3.98 13.25 16.11
CA ALA A 415 -4.06 13.78 17.47
C ALA A 415 -4.83 15.12 17.50
N ARG A 416 -4.52 16.04 16.58
CA ARG A 416 -5.23 17.32 16.46
C ARG A 416 -6.70 17.13 16.10
N ALA A 417 -7.02 16.19 15.24
CA ALA A 417 -8.38 15.89 14.79
C ALA A 417 -9.23 15.30 15.90
N LEU A 418 -8.64 14.53 16.81
CA LEU A 418 -9.33 13.96 17.97
C LEU A 418 -10.04 15.03 18.81
N PHE A 419 -9.44 16.22 18.94
CA PHE A 419 -10.02 17.33 19.69
C PHE A 419 -10.94 18.24 18.85
N ARG A 420 -10.71 18.35 17.55
CA ARG A 420 -11.44 19.29 16.67
C ARG A 420 -12.56 18.65 15.87
N GLN A 421 -12.39 17.40 15.46
CA GLN A 421 -13.32 16.63 14.64
C GLN A 421 -13.53 15.25 15.24
N THR A 422 -13.91 15.21 16.50
CA THR A 422 -14.02 14.01 17.34
C THR A 422 -14.81 12.89 16.68
N LYS A 423 -15.99 13.17 16.12
CA LYS A 423 -16.82 12.14 15.48
C LYS A 423 -16.14 11.51 14.28
N TYR A 424 -15.53 12.31 13.42
CA TYR A 424 -14.79 11.79 12.26
C TYR A 424 -13.65 10.87 12.71
N THR A 425 -12.87 11.35 13.68
CA THR A 425 -11.72 10.60 14.23
C THR A 425 -12.17 9.30 14.90
N LEU A 426 -13.27 9.33 15.68
CA LEU A 426 -13.83 8.13 16.29
C LEU A 426 -14.25 7.09 15.24
N ILE A 427 -14.90 7.51 14.14
CA ILE A 427 -15.29 6.58 13.07
C ILE A 427 -14.06 5.94 12.41
N VAL A 428 -13.00 6.73 12.15
CA VAL A 428 -11.75 6.20 11.60
C VAL A 428 -11.09 5.22 12.56
N LEU A 429 -11.04 5.53 13.86
CA LEU A 429 -10.52 4.62 14.88
C LEU A 429 -11.33 3.32 14.94
N LEU A 430 -12.65 3.42 14.90
CA LEU A 430 -13.53 2.24 14.84
C LEU A 430 -13.22 1.37 13.63
N VAL A 431 -13.00 1.95 12.46
CA VAL A 431 -12.59 1.20 11.27
C VAL A 431 -11.23 0.54 11.49
N ILE A 432 -10.23 1.27 11.98
CA ILE A 432 -8.88 0.74 12.22
C ILE A 432 -8.92 -0.47 13.16
N PHE A 433 -9.65 -0.35 14.28
CA PHE A 433 -9.65 -1.38 15.33
C PHE A 433 -10.70 -2.48 15.14
N SER A 434 -11.71 -2.28 14.29
CA SER A 434 -12.84 -3.22 14.14
C SER A 434 -12.43 -4.65 13.77
N LEU A 435 -11.47 -4.79 12.84
CA LEU A 435 -10.94 -6.11 12.48
C LEU A 435 -10.32 -6.82 13.69
N TYR A 436 -9.55 -6.10 14.49
CA TYR A 436 -8.88 -6.65 15.68
C TYR A 436 -9.88 -6.94 16.80
N ALA A 437 -10.87 -6.08 16.98
CA ALA A 437 -11.94 -6.30 17.96
C ALA A 437 -12.80 -7.52 17.59
N SER A 438 -13.09 -7.74 16.31
CA SER A 438 -13.93 -8.84 15.83
C SER A 438 -13.36 -10.23 16.14
N VAL A 439 -12.07 -10.36 16.33
CA VAL A 439 -11.41 -11.65 16.60
C VAL A 439 -11.18 -11.92 18.07
N ILE A 440 -11.50 -11.00 18.99
CA ILE A 440 -11.29 -11.17 20.43
C ILE A 440 -12.11 -12.34 20.97
N ALA A 441 -13.38 -12.45 20.58
CA ALA A 441 -14.26 -13.52 21.05
C ALA A 441 -13.74 -14.93 20.74
N LEU A 442 -13.04 -15.08 19.62
CA LEU A 442 -12.53 -16.36 19.14
C LEU A 442 -11.01 -16.51 19.35
N GLY A 443 -10.32 -15.48 19.81
CA GLY A 443 -8.88 -15.47 20.02
C GLY A 443 -8.06 -15.87 18.79
N VAL A 444 -8.50 -15.47 17.59
CA VAL A 444 -7.90 -15.89 16.32
C VAL A 444 -6.71 -15.03 15.94
N LYS A 445 -5.64 -15.64 15.44
CA LYS A 445 -4.52 -14.94 14.82
C LYS A 445 -4.95 -14.30 13.49
N VAL A 446 -4.82 -12.97 13.37
CA VAL A 446 -5.09 -12.22 12.14
C VAL A 446 -3.85 -12.29 11.24
N PRO A 447 -3.94 -12.82 10.01
CA PRO A 447 -2.80 -12.77 9.08
C PRO A 447 -2.53 -11.32 8.66
N LEU A 448 -1.25 -11.00 8.43
CA LEU A 448 -0.80 -9.65 8.09
C LEU A 448 -1.58 -9.05 6.91
N ARG A 449 -1.81 -9.85 5.87
CA ARG A 449 -2.57 -9.45 4.66
C ARG A 449 -4.03 -9.03 4.90
N SER A 450 -4.62 -9.41 6.04
CA SER A 450 -5.99 -9.01 6.38
C SER A 450 -6.07 -7.62 7.02
N GLY A 451 -4.95 -7.03 7.43
CA GLY A 451 -4.88 -5.77 8.17
C GLY A 451 -5.15 -4.50 7.35
N VAL A 452 -5.92 -4.58 6.26
CA VAL A 452 -6.21 -3.46 5.33
C VAL A 452 -6.88 -2.26 5.99
N THR A 453 -7.54 -2.45 7.14
CA THR A 453 -8.25 -1.39 7.85
C THR A 453 -7.33 -0.32 8.42
N LEU A 454 -6.14 -0.71 8.89
CA LEU A 454 -5.16 0.22 9.44
C LEU A 454 -4.64 1.23 8.40
N PRO A 455 -4.03 0.83 7.27
CA PRO A 455 -3.56 1.78 6.26
C PRO A 455 -4.70 2.54 5.59
N ALA A 456 -5.88 1.93 5.40
CA ALA A 456 -7.06 2.63 4.87
C ALA A 456 -7.54 3.72 5.83
N GLY A 457 -7.56 3.46 7.13
CA GLY A 457 -7.88 4.47 8.15
C GLY A 457 -6.85 5.60 8.20
N LEU A 458 -5.54 5.29 8.10
CA LEU A 458 -4.50 6.32 8.02
C LEU A 458 -4.66 7.20 6.78
N LEU A 459 -4.99 6.62 5.62
CA LEU A 459 -5.29 7.39 4.41
C LEU A 459 -6.52 8.30 4.60
N MET A 460 -7.56 7.85 5.30
CA MET A 460 -8.72 8.69 5.60
C MET A 460 -8.34 9.91 6.43
N MET A 461 -7.39 9.80 7.36
CA MET A 461 -6.93 10.94 8.17
C MET A 461 -6.27 12.04 7.33
N THR A 462 -5.72 11.71 6.17
CA THR A 462 -5.13 12.71 5.26
C THR A 462 -6.17 13.68 4.70
N LEU A 463 -7.44 13.29 4.66
CA LEU A 463 -8.54 14.09 4.08
C LEU A 463 -9.14 15.11 5.06
N ILE A 464 -8.73 15.09 6.33
CA ILE A 464 -9.33 15.92 7.39
C ILE A 464 -8.84 17.37 7.38
N VAL A 465 -7.63 17.63 6.86
CA VAL A 465 -7.08 18.99 6.77
C VAL A 465 -7.84 19.85 5.76
N SER A 466 -7.79 21.16 5.91
CA SER A 466 -8.66 22.06 5.14
C SER A 466 -8.19 22.26 3.71
N HIS A 467 -6.88 22.37 3.50
CA HIS A 467 -6.33 22.77 2.20
C HIS A 467 -6.02 21.56 1.30
N PRO A 468 -6.42 21.56 0.01
CA PRO A 468 -6.21 20.42 -0.89
C PRO A 468 -4.75 20.00 -1.07
N TRP A 469 -3.80 20.94 -1.04
CA TRP A 469 -2.37 20.67 -1.17
C TRP A 469 -1.78 20.00 0.08
N GLU A 470 -2.30 20.36 1.28
CA GLU A 470 -1.92 19.68 2.52
C GLU A 470 -2.41 18.22 2.51
N ARG A 471 -3.62 17.98 2.03
CA ARG A 471 -4.15 16.62 1.83
C ARG A 471 -3.28 15.82 0.88
N LEU A 472 -2.92 16.42 -0.26
CA LEU A 472 -2.02 15.77 -1.22
C LEU A 472 -0.66 15.45 -0.59
N GLY A 473 -0.07 16.38 0.18
CA GLY A 473 1.20 16.15 0.88
C GLY A 473 1.13 14.95 1.83
N LEU A 474 0.05 14.86 2.63
CA LEU A 474 -0.18 13.73 3.54
C LEU A 474 -0.45 12.42 2.79
N ILE A 475 -1.19 12.47 1.67
CA ILE A 475 -1.39 11.30 0.80
C ILE A 475 -0.04 10.80 0.26
N LEU A 476 0.83 11.69 -0.23
CA LEU A 476 2.15 11.31 -0.74
C LEU A 476 3.07 10.77 0.36
N LEU A 477 2.99 11.32 1.58
CA LEU A 477 3.72 10.80 2.75
C LEU A 477 3.35 9.34 3.08
N LEU A 478 2.12 8.91 2.82
CA LEU A 478 1.69 7.53 2.98
C LEU A 478 1.90 6.70 1.71
N PHE A 479 1.72 7.30 0.53
CA PHE A 479 1.89 6.62 -0.75
C PHE A 479 3.32 6.09 -0.94
N ILE A 480 4.34 6.89 -0.57
CA ILE A 480 5.74 6.50 -0.73
C ILE A 480 6.07 5.22 0.04
N PRO A 481 5.87 5.11 1.38
CA PRO A 481 6.17 3.89 2.10
C PRO A 481 5.29 2.71 1.68
N PHE A 482 4.02 2.93 1.34
CA PHE A 482 3.15 1.87 0.83
C PHE A 482 3.66 1.31 -0.50
N SER A 483 3.96 2.19 -1.44
CA SER A 483 4.50 1.84 -2.74
C SER A 483 5.85 1.12 -2.63
N TRP A 484 6.72 1.59 -1.75
CA TRP A 484 8.01 0.97 -1.49
C TRP A 484 7.86 -0.45 -0.91
N GLN A 485 6.98 -0.64 0.07
CA GLN A 485 6.72 -1.95 0.64
C GLN A 485 6.08 -2.91 -0.37
N MET A 486 5.18 -2.42 -1.21
CA MET A 486 4.61 -3.18 -2.31
C MET A 486 5.71 -3.69 -3.26
N HIS A 487 6.59 -2.79 -3.67
CA HIS A 487 7.74 -3.11 -4.52
C HIS A 487 8.66 -4.14 -3.85
N THR A 488 9.11 -3.87 -2.61
CA THR A 488 10.02 -4.76 -1.89
C THR A 488 9.42 -6.16 -1.69
N TYR A 489 8.12 -6.24 -1.41
CA TYR A 489 7.42 -7.52 -1.30
C TYR A 489 7.41 -8.27 -2.63
N ASN A 490 7.09 -7.59 -3.73
CA ASN A 490 7.08 -8.18 -5.06
C ASN A 490 8.49 -8.63 -5.48
N GLN A 491 9.50 -7.80 -5.32
CA GLN A 491 10.90 -8.14 -5.63
C GLN A 491 11.37 -9.37 -4.83
N GLY A 492 11.13 -9.37 -3.51
CA GLY A 492 11.48 -10.52 -2.68
C GLY A 492 10.74 -11.80 -3.05
N TYR A 493 9.50 -11.69 -3.55
CA TYR A 493 8.70 -12.85 -3.96
C TYR A 493 9.08 -13.35 -5.36
N ASN A 494 9.22 -12.44 -6.32
CA ASN A 494 9.56 -12.77 -7.71
C ASN A 494 11.01 -13.22 -7.84
N GLY A 495 11.94 -12.53 -7.18
CA GLY A 495 13.36 -12.88 -7.20
C GLY A 495 13.63 -14.30 -6.73
N LYS A 496 12.91 -14.76 -5.68
CA LYS A 496 13.01 -16.14 -5.20
C LYS A 496 12.60 -17.16 -6.26
N ARG A 497 11.54 -16.89 -7.00
CA ARG A 497 11.09 -17.80 -8.07
C ARG A 497 12.05 -17.85 -9.24
N ILE A 498 12.56 -16.70 -9.64
CA ILE A 498 13.55 -16.61 -10.74
C ILE A 498 14.77 -17.43 -10.36
N LEU A 499 15.34 -17.23 -9.17
CA LEU A 499 16.52 -17.96 -8.71
C LEU A 499 16.27 -19.47 -8.62
N VAL A 500 15.10 -19.89 -8.13
CA VAL A 500 14.75 -21.32 -8.09
C VAL A 500 14.59 -21.87 -9.50
N ALA A 501 13.95 -21.15 -10.41
CA ALA A 501 13.81 -21.58 -11.80
C ALA A 501 15.16 -21.70 -12.51
N GLU A 502 16.04 -20.71 -12.37
CA GLU A 502 17.41 -20.73 -12.95
C GLU A 502 18.23 -21.90 -12.40
N MET A 503 18.16 -22.15 -11.08
CA MET A 503 18.82 -23.29 -10.46
C MET A 503 18.31 -24.62 -11.03
N LEU A 504 16.99 -24.79 -11.13
CA LEU A 504 16.39 -26.02 -11.64
C LEU A 504 16.75 -26.24 -13.12
N GLU A 505 16.70 -25.20 -13.93
CA GLU A 505 17.05 -25.27 -15.37
C GLU A 505 18.53 -25.58 -15.59
N ALA A 506 19.42 -25.03 -14.76
CA ALA A 506 20.85 -25.33 -14.83
C ALA A 506 21.16 -26.81 -14.54
N HIS A 507 20.37 -27.46 -13.69
CA HIS A 507 20.58 -28.85 -13.27
C HIS A 507 19.67 -29.87 -14.01
N ASP A 508 18.85 -29.39 -14.95
CA ASP A 508 17.99 -30.21 -15.81
C ASP A 508 18.27 -29.97 -17.30
N PRO A 509 19.47 -30.22 -17.82
CA PRO A 509 19.84 -29.92 -19.20
C PRO A 509 19.00 -30.69 -20.23
N GLN A 510 18.36 -31.79 -19.83
CA GLN A 510 17.49 -32.59 -20.70
C GLN A 510 16.01 -32.15 -20.63
N GLY A 511 15.67 -31.21 -19.75
CA GLY A 511 14.34 -30.65 -19.61
C GLY A 511 13.28 -31.64 -19.11
N TYR A 512 13.66 -32.63 -18.32
CA TYR A 512 12.73 -33.63 -17.76
C TYR A 512 11.65 -33.02 -16.88
N LEU A 513 11.98 -31.96 -16.12
CA LEU A 513 11.02 -31.23 -15.29
C LEU A 513 9.88 -30.61 -16.10
N LYS A 514 10.12 -30.35 -17.39
CA LYS A 514 9.13 -29.76 -18.32
C LYS A 514 8.32 -30.82 -19.08
N GLN A 515 8.50 -32.12 -18.78
CA GLN A 515 7.87 -33.25 -19.48
C GLN A 515 7.01 -34.12 -18.54
N PRO A 516 5.94 -33.58 -17.91
CA PRO A 516 5.14 -34.34 -16.95
C PRO A 516 4.50 -35.60 -17.52
N ALA A 517 4.13 -35.58 -18.83
CA ALA A 517 3.50 -36.72 -19.50
C ALA A 517 4.41 -37.97 -19.59
N ARG A 518 5.70 -37.81 -19.41
CA ARG A 518 6.70 -38.91 -19.44
C ARG A 518 6.76 -39.70 -18.13
N PHE A 519 6.25 -39.12 -17.03
CA PHE A 519 6.43 -39.67 -15.71
C PHE A 519 5.10 -39.78 -14.98
N ASN A 520 4.94 -40.82 -14.15
CA ASN A 520 3.76 -40.99 -13.33
C ASN A 520 3.77 -40.09 -12.09
N ARG A 521 4.96 -39.73 -11.60
CA ARG A 521 5.12 -38.88 -10.42
C ARG A 521 6.51 -38.23 -10.38
N ILE A 522 6.60 -37.14 -9.60
CA ILE A 522 7.88 -36.51 -9.23
C ILE A 522 8.08 -36.59 -7.72
N VAL A 523 9.23 -37.02 -7.28
CA VAL A 523 9.65 -37.05 -5.86
C VAL A 523 10.64 -35.94 -5.62
N LEU A 524 10.21 -34.93 -4.85
CA LEU A 524 11.05 -33.81 -4.42
C LEU A 524 11.70 -34.14 -3.09
N THR A 525 13.01 -34.27 -3.07
CA THR A 525 13.79 -34.43 -1.84
C THR A 525 14.49 -33.12 -1.51
N LEU A 526 14.12 -32.50 -0.39
CA LEU A 526 14.53 -31.14 -0.06
C LEU A 526 15.28 -31.07 1.25
N ASP A 527 16.46 -30.45 1.25
CA ASP A 527 17.12 -29.93 2.44
C ASP A 527 16.71 -28.48 2.65
N GLU A 528 15.72 -28.25 3.52
CA GLU A 528 15.15 -26.95 3.77
C GLU A 528 16.13 -25.96 4.41
N ALA A 529 17.01 -26.43 5.27
CA ALA A 529 17.96 -25.59 6.00
C ALA A 529 19.13 -25.18 5.09
N GLY A 530 19.68 -26.12 4.33
CA GLY A 530 20.78 -25.87 3.41
C GLY A 530 20.41 -24.94 2.28
N SER A 531 19.28 -25.20 1.59
CA SER A 531 18.77 -24.34 0.51
C SER A 531 18.53 -22.91 0.98
N SER A 532 18.08 -22.78 2.19
CA SER A 532 17.85 -21.53 2.89
C SER A 532 19.07 -20.67 3.01
N GLN A 533 20.08 -21.24 3.60
CA GLN A 533 21.34 -20.58 3.86
C GLN A 533 22.00 -20.16 2.54
N TYR A 534 21.95 -21.03 1.54
CA TYR A 534 22.45 -20.74 0.20
C TYR A 534 21.81 -19.49 -0.42
N PHE A 535 20.48 -19.43 -0.46
CA PHE A 535 19.80 -18.28 -1.05
C PHE A 535 19.97 -17.00 -0.21
N TYR A 536 20.12 -17.11 1.09
CA TYR A 536 20.47 -15.96 1.93
C TYR A 536 21.87 -15.43 1.60
N GLU A 537 22.85 -16.28 1.47
CA GLU A 537 24.22 -15.93 1.13
C GLU A 537 24.30 -15.30 -0.27
N LEU A 538 23.54 -15.86 -1.24
CA LEU A 538 23.50 -15.36 -2.61
C LEU A 538 22.84 -13.97 -2.73
N THR A 539 21.78 -13.72 -1.97
CA THR A 539 20.95 -12.51 -2.15
C THR A 539 21.11 -11.48 -1.05
N HIS A 540 21.73 -11.83 0.08
CA HIS A 540 21.80 -11.08 1.33
C HIS A 540 20.42 -10.58 1.82
N SER A 541 19.34 -11.11 1.27
CA SER A 541 17.97 -10.72 1.60
C SER A 541 17.49 -11.39 2.88
N LYS A 542 17.16 -10.57 3.90
CA LYS A 542 16.54 -11.04 5.15
C LYS A 542 15.26 -11.84 4.91
N ALA A 543 14.63 -11.70 3.76
CA ALA A 543 13.48 -12.47 3.35
C ALA A 543 13.78 -13.97 3.25
N PHE A 544 15.04 -14.36 3.05
CA PHE A 544 15.47 -15.75 3.04
C PHE A 544 15.84 -16.31 4.43
N LYS A 545 16.00 -15.47 5.46
CA LYS A 545 16.25 -15.94 6.83
C LYS A 545 15.08 -16.71 7.45
N ASN A 546 13.84 -16.45 7.04
CA ASN A 546 12.63 -17.10 7.56
C ASN A 546 12.07 -18.10 6.54
N ILE A 547 12.74 -19.20 6.38
CA ILE A 547 12.61 -20.06 5.21
C ILE A 547 11.77 -21.31 5.41
N SER A 548 10.86 -21.28 6.29
CA SER A 548 9.72 -22.16 6.12
C SER A 548 9.03 -22.05 4.73
N TYR A 549 9.45 -21.12 3.88
CA TYR A 549 8.84 -20.78 2.60
C TYR A 549 9.65 -21.12 1.33
N LEU A 550 10.92 -21.51 1.41
CA LEU A 550 11.70 -21.95 0.24
C LEU A 550 11.37 -23.38 -0.23
N ARG A 551 10.64 -24.07 0.57
CA ARG A 551 10.23 -25.45 0.39
C ARG A 551 9.52 -25.66 -0.93
N SER A 552 8.79 -26.70 -1.03
CA SER A 552 7.87 -27.03 -2.10
C SER A 552 7.13 -25.83 -2.72
N HIS A 553 6.94 -24.73 -1.99
CA HIS A 553 6.18 -23.55 -2.41
C HIS A 553 6.76 -22.72 -3.56
N TYR A 554 8.05 -22.80 -3.84
CA TYR A 554 8.65 -22.15 -5.02
C TYR A 554 8.92 -23.12 -6.14
N ILE A 555 9.17 -24.38 -5.78
CA ILE A 555 9.42 -25.46 -6.74
C ILE A 555 8.11 -25.95 -7.36
N GLN A 556 7.08 -26.18 -6.55
CA GLN A 556 5.78 -26.62 -7.05
C GLN A 556 5.15 -25.66 -8.08
N PRO A 557 5.11 -24.33 -7.88
CA PRO A 557 4.62 -23.41 -8.91
C PRO A 557 5.41 -23.47 -10.22
N TYR A 558 6.72 -23.69 -10.16
CA TYR A 558 7.53 -23.92 -11.34
C TYR A 558 7.07 -25.21 -12.07
N LEU A 559 6.86 -26.29 -11.35
CA LEU A 559 6.41 -27.55 -11.92
C LEU A 559 4.98 -27.44 -12.50
N TYR A 560 4.07 -26.73 -11.83
CA TYR A 560 2.69 -26.55 -12.30
C TYR A 560 2.61 -25.81 -13.65
N GLN A 561 3.56 -24.92 -13.95
CA GLN A 561 3.64 -24.22 -15.24
C GLN A 561 3.79 -25.20 -16.41
N PHE A 562 4.38 -26.36 -16.16
CA PHE A 562 4.60 -27.40 -17.19
C PHE A 562 3.56 -28.53 -17.12
N GLY A 563 2.53 -28.40 -16.29
CA GLY A 563 1.41 -29.33 -16.24
C GLY A 563 1.51 -30.44 -15.19
N TRP A 564 2.51 -30.41 -14.28
CA TRP A 564 2.53 -31.30 -13.13
C TRP A 564 1.32 -31.02 -12.22
N ARG A 565 0.62 -32.05 -11.79
CA ARG A 565 -0.50 -31.91 -10.86
C ARG A 565 -0.02 -32.13 -9.43
N LYS A 566 -0.69 -31.53 -8.47
CA LYS A 566 -0.36 -31.69 -7.04
C LYS A 566 -0.32 -33.15 -6.59
N ALA A 567 -1.23 -33.98 -7.10
CA ALA A 567 -1.28 -35.41 -6.79
C ALA A 567 -0.04 -36.17 -7.26
N ASP A 568 0.63 -35.70 -8.31
CA ASP A 568 1.79 -36.34 -8.90
C ASP A 568 3.10 -35.93 -8.19
N ILE A 569 3.03 -35.00 -7.23
CA ILE A 569 4.21 -34.43 -6.54
C ILE A 569 4.29 -34.97 -5.10
N VAL A 570 5.32 -35.76 -4.82
CA VAL A 570 5.64 -36.27 -3.47
C VAL A 570 6.79 -35.46 -2.91
N VAL A 571 6.65 -34.91 -1.70
CA VAL A 571 7.70 -34.09 -1.06
C VAL A 571 8.30 -34.83 0.14
N ASN A 572 9.57 -35.14 0.06
CA ASN A 572 10.38 -35.72 1.15
C ASN A 572 11.29 -34.64 1.74
N LYS A 573 11.27 -34.51 3.06
CA LYS A 573 12.14 -33.60 3.81
C LYS A 573 13.22 -34.38 4.47
N VAL A 574 14.43 -34.20 4.02
CA VAL A 574 15.63 -34.90 4.54
C VAL A 574 16.80 -33.93 4.57
N ARG A 575 17.81 -34.25 5.37
CA ARG A 575 19.10 -33.59 5.28
C ARG A 575 19.90 -34.32 4.19
N LEU A 576 20.45 -33.57 3.26
CA LEU A 576 21.20 -34.07 2.11
C LEU A 576 22.69 -33.77 2.30
N ASP A 577 23.53 -34.75 1.93
CA ASP A 577 25.00 -34.59 1.88
C ASP A 577 25.44 -34.05 0.50
N MET A 578 24.72 -33.07 -0.01
CA MET A 578 25.03 -32.39 -1.27
C MET A 578 25.70 -31.04 -1.02
N ILE A 579 26.44 -30.54 -2.00
CA ILE A 579 26.98 -29.19 -1.96
C ILE A 579 25.81 -28.19 -2.06
N ARG A 580 25.85 -27.16 -1.24
CA ARG A 580 24.78 -26.15 -1.20
C ARG A 580 24.54 -25.50 -2.56
N GLY A 581 23.26 -25.36 -2.93
CA GLY A 581 22.85 -24.81 -4.21
C GLY A 581 22.89 -25.79 -5.37
N GLU A 582 23.08 -27.05 -5.11
CA GLU A 582 22.96 -28.09 -6.12
C GLU A 582 21.55 -28.65 -6.21
N ALA A 583 21.16 -29.00 -7.41
CA ALA A 583 20.00 -29.82 -7.71
C ALA A 583 20.46 -31.06 -8.47
N ASP A 584 19.87 -32.21 -8.18
CA ASP A 584 20.17 -33.49 -8.84
C ASP A 584 18.86 -34.07 -9.38
N VAL A 585 18.80 -34.25 -10.69
CA VAL A 585 17.62 -34.76 -11.42
C VAL A 585 17.92 -36.16 -11.90
N ARG A 586 17.20 -37.16 -11.37
CA ARG A 586 17.39 -38.58 -11.71
C ARG A 586 16.09 -39.24 -12.09
N ILE A 587 16.16 -40.20 -12.98
CA ILE A 587 15.03 -41.03 -13.38
C ILE A 587 15.14 -42.41 -12.68
N LYS A 588 14.05 -42.84 -12.03
CA LYS A 588 13.90 -44.18 -11.47
C LYS A 588 12.63 -44.82 -12.04
N GLY A 589 12.76 -45.58 -13.13
CA GLY A 589 11.63 -46.08 -13.89
C GLY A 589 10.75 -44.93 -14.40
N GLU A 590 9.47 -44.95 -14.05
CA GLU A 590 8.49 -43.88 -14.40
C GLU A 590 8.42 -42.76 -13.34
N THR A 591 9.36 -42.70 -12.43
CA THR A 591 9.42 -41.66 -11.40
C THR A 591 10.60 -40.74 -11.64
N LEU A 592 10.32 -39.44 -11.68
CA LEU A 592 11.34 -38.39 -11.70
C LEU A 592 11.70 -38.04 -10.26
N CYS A 593 12.98 -38.09 -9.92
CA CYS A 593 13.50 -37.71 -8.61
C CYS A 593 14.29 -36.41 -8.72
N LEU A 594 13.87 -35.38 -7.97
CA LEU A 594 14.56 -34.10 -7.84
C LEU A 594 15.03 -33.93 -6.40
N SER A 595 16.33 -33.85 -6.18
CA SER A 595 16.95 -33.59 -4.88
C SER A 595 17.54 -32.18 -4.88
N ILE A 596 17.25 -31.37 -3.85
CA ILE A 596 17.68 -29.96 -3.77
C ILE A 596 18.20 -29.68 -2.35
N LYS A 597 19.40 -29.07 -2.28
CA LYS A 597 20.06 -28.66 -1.05
C LYS A 597 20.24 -27.11 -1.03
#